data_a7f8df199b27955455c93a0d6316f6eb
#
_entry.id   a7f8df199b27955455c93a0d6316f6eb
#
_cell.length_a   1.000
_cell.length_b   1.000
_cell.length_c   1.000
_cell.angle_alpha   90.00
_cell.angle_beta   90.00
_cell.angle_gamma   90.00
#
_symmetry.space_group_name_H-M   'P 1'
#
loop_
_entity.id
_entity.type
_entity.pdbx_description
1 polymer ?
#
loop_
_entity_poly.entity_id
_entity_poly.type
_entity_poly.pdbx_seq_one_letter_code
_entity_poly.pdbx_strand_id
1 'polypeptide(L)'
;MAAPASAYKDRQFLAVIGDEDSVTGLLLAGIGHVTAPPDNQKNFLVVDNKTSNADIEEAFERFTTERKDIGILLINQHIAERIRHRVDTYTAAFPALLEIPSKDHPYDPEKDSVLRRVRRLFGE
;
A
#
# COMPACT_ATOMS: atom_id res chain seq x y z
N MET A 1 13.87 7.83 13.40
CA MET A 1 13.56 7.35 14.76
C MET A 1 13.07 5.91 14.70
N ALA A 2 13.66 5.05 15.47
CA ALA A 2 13.24 3.65 15.48
C ALA A 2 11.94 3.48 16.27
N ALA A 3 10.98 2.74 15.72
CA ALA A 3 9.77 2.39 16.43
C ALA A 3 10.09 1.33 17.51
N PRO A 4 9.35 1.31 18.63
CA PRO A 4 9.55 0.26 19.61
C PRO A 4 9.19 -1.11 18.99
N ALA A 5 9.82 -2.18 19.49
CA ALA A 5 9.59 -3.52 18.96
C ALA A 5 8.10 -3.90 18.95
N SER A 6 7.33 -3.43 19.94
CA SER A 6 5.90 -3.67 20.02
C SER A 6 5.11 -3.05 18.86
N ALA A 7 5.67 -2.03 18.20
CA ALA A 7 4.96 -1.34 17.10
C ALA A 7 4.86 -2.20 15.85
N TYR A 8 5.75 -3.18 15.67
CA TYR A 8 5.73 -4.05 14.48
C TYR A 8 5.65 -5.54 14.81
N LYS A 9 5.52 -5.89 16.08
CA LYS A 9 5.45 -7.28 16.50
C LYS A 9 4.24 -8.01 15.93
N ASP A 10 3.11 -7.31 15.82
CA ASP A 10 1.85 -7.87 15.33
C ASP A 10 1.55 -7.50 13.88
N ARG A 11 2.51 -6.92 13.18
CA ARG A 11 2.35 -6.50 11.78
C ARG A 11 2.81 -7.60 10.84
N GLN A 12 1.91 -8.57 10.63
CA GLN A 12 2.24 -9.80 9.91
C GLN A 12 1.55 -9.94 8.56
N PHE A 13 0.62 -9.03 8.21
CA PHE A 13 -0.15 -9.15 6.99
C PHE A 13 0.34 -8.19 5.90
N LEU A 14 0.10 -8.58 4.65
CA LEU A 14 0.39 -7.77 3.47
C LEU A 14 -0.94 -7.33 2.89
N ALA A 15 -1.09 -6.03 2.62
CA ALA A 15 -2.28 -5.49 2.00
C ALA A 15 -1.95 -4.98 0.60
N VAL A 16 -2.95 -4.91 -0.27
CA VAL A 16 -2.77 -4.43 -1.63
C VAL A 16 -3.94 -3.54 -2.05
N ILE A 17 -3.60 -2.43 -2.70
CA ILE A 17 -4.55 -1.57 -3.42
C ILE A 17 -4.12 -1.61 -4.88
N GLY A 18 -4.91 -2.23 -5.73
CA GLY A 18 -4.49 -2.44 -7.10
C GLY A 18 -5.61 -2.70 -8.07
N ASP A 19 -5.25 -2.78 -9.35
CA ASP A 19 -6.21 -3.19 -10.37
C ASP A 19 -6.56 -4.67 -10.21
N GLU A 20 -7.58 -5.10 -10.93
CA GLU A 20 -8.11 -6.47 -10.80
C GLU A 20 -7.04 -7.52 -11.07
N ASP A 21 -6.24 -7.33 -12.10
CA ASP A 21 -5.23 -8.34 -12.47
C ASP A 21 -4.11 -8.41 -11.44
N SER A 22 -3.66 -7.27 -10.93
CA SER A 22 -2.62 -7.22 -9.90
C SER A 22 -3.10 -7.87 -8.61
N VAL A 23 -4.31 -7.52 -8.17
CA VAL A 23 -4.89 -8.09 -6.94
C VAL A 23 -5.10 -9.59 -7.09
N THR A 24 -5.64 -10.03 -8.23
CA THR A 24 -5.85 -11.46 -8.49
C THR A 24 -4.54 -12.23 -8.42
N GLY A 25 -3.49 -11.72 -9.08
CA GLY A 25 -2.19 -12.37 -9.06
C GLY A 25 -1.60 -12.47 -7.66
N LEU A 26 -1.72 -11.38 -6.88
CA LEU A 26 -1.21 -11.36 -5.51
C LEU A 26 -2.02 -12.28 -4.59
N LEU A 27 -3.34 -12.33 -4.75
CA LEU A 27 -4.18 -13.26 -3.99
C LEU A 27 -3.79 -14.71 -4.27
N LEU A 28 -3.50 -15.05 -5.52
CA LEU A 28 -3.05 -16.39 -5.88
C LEU A 28 -1.71 -16.73 -5.22
N ALA A 29 -0.89 -15.72 -4.96
CA ALA A 29 0.39 -15.88 -4.26
C ALA A 29 0.24 -15.85 -2.73
N GLY A 30 -0.98 -15.66 -2.21
CA GLY A 30 -1.25 -15.61 -0.78
C GLY A 30 -1.17 -14.23 -0.16
N ILE A 31 -1.14 -13.17 -0.97
CA ILE A 31 -1.03 -11.80 -0.50
C ILE A 31 -2.39 -11.12 -0.64
N GLY A 32 -2.81 -10.38 0.40
CA GLY A 32 -4.07 -9.64 0.38
C GLY A 32 -5.28 -10.47 0.79
N HIS A 33 -5.08 -11.58 1.44
CA HIS A 33 -6.15 -12.51 1.81
C HIS A 33 -7.17 -11.89 2.78
N VAL A 34 -8.31 -12.54 2.93
CA VAL A 34 -9.31 -12.20 3.94
C VAL A 34 -8.91 -12.90 5.24
N THR A 35 -8.86 -12.15 6.34
CA THR A 35 -8.46 -12.72 7.62
C THR A 35 -9.52 -13.71 8.15
N ALA A 36 -9.09 -14.55 9.10
CA ALA A 36 -9.97 -15.58 9.67
C ALA A 36 -11.12 -14.97 10.47
N PRO A 37 -12.28 -15.67 10.56
CA PRO A 37 -13.36 -15.24 11.44
C PRO A 37 -12.89 -15.10 12.89
N PRO A 38 -13.50 -14.21 13.69
CA PRO A 38 -14.67 -13.38 13.36
C PRO A 38 -14.36 -12.09 12.62
N ASP A 39 -13.09 -11.72 12.48
CA ASP A 39 -12.70 -10.43 11.94
C ASP A 39 -13.05 -10.27 10.46
N ASN A 40 -12.78 -11.28 9.64
CA ASN A 40 -13.08 -11.30 8.19
C ASN A 40 -12.63 -10.02 7.48
N GLN A 41 -11.46 -9.49 7.83
CA GLN A 41 -10.93 -8.27 7.25
C GLN A 41 -10.32 -8.56 5.87
N LYS A 42 -10.76 -7.82 4.88
CA LYS A 42 -10.14 -7.89 3.55
C LYS A 42 -8.84 -7.09 3.56
N ASN A 43 -7.76 -7.72 3.10
CA ASN A 43 -6.46 -7.06 3.01
C ASN A 43 -6.19 -6.55 1.59
N PHE A 44 -7.24 -6.28 0.83
CA PHE A 44 -7.11 -5.77 -0.53
C PHE A 44 -8.26 -4.83 -0.87
N LEU A 45 -7.99 -3.96 -1.86
CA LEU A 45 -9.01 -3.18 -2.55
C LEU A 45 -8.75 -3.27 -4.04
N VAL A 46 -9.75 -3.66 -4.80
CA VAL A 46 -9.68 -3.64 -6.27
C VAL A 46 -10.13 -2.28 -6.76
N VAL A 47 -9.29 -1.63 -7.58
CA VAL A 47 -9.56 -0.30 -8.12
C VAL A 47 -9.77 -0.39 -9.63
N ASP A 48 -10.86 0.21 -10.11
CA ASP A 48 -11.15 0.33 -11.53
C ASP A 48 -11.48 1.78 -11.89
N ASN A 49 -11.95 2.01 -13.10
CA ASN A 49 -12.28 3.36 -13.55
C ASN A 49 -13.47 3.98 -12.80
N LYS A 50 -14.29 3.14 -12.17
CA LYS A 50 -15.47 3.58 -11.42
C LYS A 50 -15.17 3.82 -9.95
N THR A 51 -14.04 3.34 -9.47
CA THR A 51 -13.65 3.53 -8.07
C THR A 51 -13.28 5.00 -7.85
N SER A 52 -13.89 5.64 -6.87
CA SER A 52 -13.62 7.05 -6.59
C SER A 52 -12.28 7.20 -5.86
N ASN A 53 -11.68 8.38 -5.99
CA ASN A 53 -10.47 8.69 -5.24
C ASN A 53 -10.73 8.66 -3.73
N ALA A 54 -11.94 9.04 -3.31
CA ALA A 54 -12.33 8.96 -1.90
C ALA A 54 -12.27 7.53 -1.37
N ASP A 55 -12.70 6.55 -2.16
CA ASP A 55 -12.65 5.14 -1.77
C ASP A 55 -11.21 4.65 -1.66
N ILE A 56 -10.35 5.09 -2.57
CA ILE A 56 -8.93 4.74 -2.52
C ILE A 56 -8.28 5.35 -1.27
N GLU A 57 -8.57 6.61 -0.97
CA GLU A 57 -8.03 7.29 0.21
C GLU A 57 -8.53 6.64 1.50
N GLU A 58 -9.79 6.23 1.54
CA GLU A 58 -10.34 5.53 2.69
C GLU A 58 -9.63 4.21 2.94
N ALA A 59 -9.40 3.43 1.89
CA ALA A 59 -8.67 2.18 2.02
C ALA A 59 -7.22 2.42 2.45
N PHE A 60 -6.58 3.42 1.88
CA PHE A 60 -5.22 3.82 2.25
C PHE A 60 -5.15 4.17 3.74
N GLU A 61 -6.09 4.97 4.22
CA GLU A 61 -6.18 5.35 5.63
C GLU A 61 -6.38 4.13 6.52
N ARG A 62 -7.30 3.25 6.13
CA ARG A 62 -7.59 2.04 6.90
C ARG A 62 -6.36 1.14 7.02
N PHE A 63 -5.65 0.91 5.92
CA PHE A 63 -4.49 0.03 5.93
C PHE A 63 -3.27 0.64 6.61
N THR A 64 -3.13 1.95 6.59
CA THR A 64 -1.93 2.62 7.12
C THR A 64 -2.11 3.14 8.56
N THR A 65 -3.31 3.51 8.95
CA THR A 65 -3.55 4.18 10.22
C THR A 65 -4.43 3.38 11.16
N GLU A 66 -5.58 2.90 10.68
CA GLU A 66 -6.55 2.22 11.53
C GLU A 66 -6.13 0.80 11.90
N ARG A 67 -5.58 0.06 10.93
CA ARG A 67 -5.17 -1.31 11.16
C ARG A 67 -3.74 -1.35 11.69
N LYS A 68 -3.52 -2.20 12.71
CA LYS A 68 -2.21 -2.34 13.34
C LYS A 68 -1.51 -3.66 12.96
N ASP A 69 -2.16 -4.46 12.11
CA ASP A 69 -1.66 -5.78 11.74
C ASP A 69 -1.06 -5.82 10.32
N ILE A 70 -1.10 -4.70 9.59
CA ILE A 70 -0.52 -4.62 8.24
C ILE A 70 0.94 -4.21 8.35
N GLY A 71 1.82 -5.03 7.76
CA GLY A 71 3.25 -4.76 7.75
C GLY A 71 3.72 -4.07 6.48
N ILE A 72 3.11 -4.42 5.34
CA ILE A 72 3.45 -3.86 4.03
C ILE A 72 2.17 -3.58 3.27
N LEU A 73 2.08 -2.40 2.67
CA LEU A 73 1.00 -2.04 1.75
C LEU A 73 1.58 -1.91 0.35
N LEU A 74 1.10 -2.75 -0.55
CA LEU A 74 1.47 -2.70 -1.97
C LEU A 74 0.40 -1.90 -2.71
N ILE A 75 0.80 -0.97 -3.55
CA ILE A 75 -0.12 -0.16 -4.34
C ILE A 75 0.41 0.00 -5.75
N ASN A 76 -0.44 -0.19 -6.75
CA ASN A 76 -0.02 0.09 -8.14
C ASN A 76 0.38 1.55 -8.27
N GLN A 77 1.48 1.80 -8.97
CA GLN A 77 1.99 3.17 -9.11
C GLN A 77 0.96 4.10 -9.76
N HIS A 78 0.25 3.64 -10.78
CA HIS A 78 -0.75 4.49 -11.44
C HIS A 78 -1.93 4.81 -10.53
N ILE A 79 -2.24 3.94 -9.56
CA ILE A 79 -3.28 4.20 -8.57
C ILE A 79 -2.75 5.16 -7.51
N ALA A 80 -1.49 5.00 -7.10
CA ALA A 80 -0.84 5.93 -6.18
C ALA A 80 -0.86 7.36 -6.73
N GLU A 81 -0.75 7.54 -8.06
CA GLU A 81 -0.84 8.85 -8.69
C GLU A 81 -2.18 9.55 -8.40
N ARG A 82 -3.26 8.78 -8.28
CA ARG A 82 -4.59 9.33 -8.01
C ARG A 82 -4.72 9.90 -6.60
N ILE A 83 -3.88 9.44 -5.68
CA ILE A 83 -3.85 9.93 -4.29
C ILE A 83 -2.45 10.38 -3.92
N ARG A 84 -1.73 10.98 -4.88
CA ARG A 84 -0.30 11.29 -4.73
C ARG A 84 0.01 12.12 -3.48
N HIS A 85 -0.82 13.07 -3.15
CA HIS A 85 -0.59 13.91 -1.96
C HIS A 85 -0.58 13.07 -0.67
N ARG A 86 -1.41 12.04 -0.58
CA ARG A 86 -1.44 11.15 0.58
C ARG A 86 -0.20 10.26 0.64
N VAL A 87 0.19 9.74 -0.52
CA VAL A 87 1.36 8.87 -0.63
C VAL A 87 2.64 9.64 -0.32
N ASP A 88 2.78 10.84 -0.88
CA ASP A 88 3.99 11.65 -0.70
C ASP A 88 4.15 12.18 0.71
N THR A 89 3.07 12.38 1.44
CA THR A 89 3.11 12.86 2.83
C THR A 89 3.16 11.74 3.86
N TYR A 90 3.07 10.50 3.42
CA TYR A 90 3.16 9.35 4.31
C TYR A 90 4.59 9.16 4.79
N THR A 91 4.80 9.25 6.11
CA THR A 91 6.13 9.19 6.71
C THR A 91 6.27 8.12 7.79
N ALA A 92 5.19 7.38 8.09
CA ALA A 92 5.23 6.35 9.12
C ALA A 92 6.18 5.21 8.71
N ALA A 93 6.85 4.61 9.69
CA ALA A 93 7.75 3.49 9.44
C ALA A 93 6.99 2.22 9.04
N PHE A 94 5.80 2.03 9.60
CA PHE A 94 4.95 0.86 9.35
C PHE A 94 3.50 1.26 9.18
N PRO A 95 2.79 0.59 8.26
CA PRO A 95 3.31 -0.37 7.29
C PRO A 95 4.25 0.27 6.28
N ALA A 96 5.17 -0.51 5.75
CA ALA A 96 6.00 -0.06 4.64
C ALA A 96 5.13 0.11 3.40
N LEU A 97 5.31 1.20 2.68
CA LEU A 97 4.53 1.51 1.48
C LEU A 97 5.38 1.27 0.25
N LEU A 98 4.94 0.37 -0.63
CA LEU A 98 5.67 0.03 -1.84
C LEU A 98 4.80 0.23 -3.07
N GLU A 99 5.28 1.02 -4.03
CA GLU A 99 4.62 1.20 -5.32
C GLU A 99 5.08 0.10 -6.27
N ILE A 100 4.13 -0.55 -6.92
CA ILE A 100 4.40 -1.66 -7.82
C ILE A 100 3.85 -1.36 -9.22
N PRO A 101 4.42 -1.97 -10.28
CA PRO A 101 3.88 -1.81 -11.63
C PRO A 101 2.59 -2.61 -11.82
N SER A 102 1.89 -2.33 -12.93
CA SER A 102 0.82 -3.19 -13.41
C SER A 102 1.13 -3.61 -14.85
N LYS A 103 0.32 -4.49 -15.43
CA LYS A 103 0.58 -4.97 -16.78
C LYS A 103 0.54 -3.86 -17.83
N ASP A 104 -0.26 -2.81 -17.61
CA ASP A 104 -0.43 -1.71 -18.55
C ASP A 104 0.33 -0.45 -18.15
N HIS A 105 0.94 -0.45 -16.96
CA HIS A 105 1.62 0.73 -16.42
C HIS A 105 2.98 0.30 -15.86
N PRO A 106 4.05 0.43 -16.65
CA PRO A 106 5.39 0.06 -16.18
C PRO A 106 5.83 0.96 -15.03
N TYR A 107 6.66 0.41 -14.16
CA TYR A 107 7.18 1.14 -13.02
C TYR A 107 8.10 2.28 -13.48
N ASP A 108 7.85 3.47 -12.94
CA ASP A 108 8.67 4.66 -13.20
C ASP A 108 9.35 5.09 -11.90
N PRO A 109 10.67 4.89 -11.76
CA PRO A 109 11.40 5.27 -10.54
C PRO A 109 11.31 6.76 -10.22
N GLU A 110 11.16 7.62 -11.21
CA GLU A 110 11.09 9.07 -10.99
C GLU A 110 9.82 9.49 -10.25
N LYS A 111 8.78 8.66 -10.32
CA LYS A 111 7.50 8.94 -9.66
C LYS A 111 7.38 8.26 -8.30
N ASP A 112 8.34 7.42 -7.93
CA ASP A 112 8.26 6.65 -6.68
C ASP A 112 8.58 7.55 -5.49
N SER A 113 7.64 7.66 -4.55
CA SER A 113 7.79 8.50 -3.37
C SER A 113 8.91 8.02 -2.45
N VAL A 114 9.08 6.71 -2.34
CA VAL A 114 10.14 6.13 -1.50
C VAL A 114 11.51 6.50 -2.07
N LEU A 115 11.69 6.33 -3.39
CA LEU A 115 12.96 6.69 -4.03
C LEU A 115 13.24 8.19 -3.95
N ARG A 116 12.21 9.03 -4.08
CA ARG A 116 12.40 10.47 -3.92
C ARG A 116 12.88 10.83 -2.53
N ARG A 117 12.34 10.17 -1.50
CA ARG A 117 12.79 10.40 -0.12
C ARG A 117 14.21 9.93 0.10
N VAL A 118 14.56 8.77 -0.47
CA VAL A 118 15.93 8.25 -0.39
C VAL A 118 16.90 9.22 -1.06
N ARG A 119 16.57 9.72 -2.24
CA ARG A 119 17.41 10.69 -2.95
C ARG A 119 17.62 11.96 -2.14
N ARG A 120 16.57 12.45 -1.48
CA ARG A 120 16.70 13.64 -0.62
C ARG A 120 17.70 13.42 0.51
N LEU A 121 17.72 12.22 1.09
CA LEU A 121 18.66 11.88 2.15
C LEU A 121 20.10 11.92 1.67
N PHE A 122 20.35 11.67 0.38
CA PHE A 122 21.67 11.71 -0.22
C PHE A 122 21.96 13.01 -0.96
N GLY A 123 21.09 14.02 -0.80
CA GLY A 123 21.33 15.35 -1.40
C GLY A 123 21.04 15.45 -2.89
N GLU A 124 20.29 14.52 -3.44
CA GLU A 124 19.94 14.55 -4.88
C GLU A 124 18.59 15.19 -5.19
#